data_04bb0244cce11aaa36fb2949ac83512f
#
_entry.id   04bb0244cce11aaa36fb2949ac83512f
#
_cell.length_a   1.000
_cell.length_b   1.000
_cell.length_c   1.000
_cell.angle_alpha   90.00
_cell.angle_beta   90.00
_cell.angle_gamma   90.00
#
_symmetry.space_group_name_H-M   'P 1'
#
loop_
_entity.id
_entity.type
_entity.pdbx_description
1 polymer ?
#
loop_
_entity_poly.entity_id
_entity_poly.type
_entity_poly.pdbx_seq_one_letter_code
_entity_poly.pdbx_strand_id
1 'polypeptide(L)'
;MVSHWLNFRFALGLLTAFLAHPISASEIQRCAVDDTGKKLCIAAPAQRVITLSPGATELMFAAGAGDKVMAVVNYSDYPPAALELPLIGSHTRVDMEALMALNPDLVVTWVTGNPPAQVELLQELGVSTFAIEPRTFAGVSSVIERLATLAGTEPEGFDEAERFRIGIAALTQQYAGVEPIPVFYQVWEKPLMTVNNEHLIGKVLKLCGGVNVFGDMQRLIPRISTEVVLQADPDAILTGSVDGVSDDQLDEWKKYAGLTAVEKNNLFFVPASPISRPTPRLLEAIQTVCGKLAIARENLARVRDKLESARENLESARENL
;
A
#
# COMPACT_ATOMS: atom_id res chain seq x y z
N MET A 1 54.46 -42.58 -83.63
CA MET A 1 53.44 -41.78 -84.27
C MET A 1 52.12 -42.16 -83.59
N VAL A 2 51.66 -41.49 -82.65
CA VAL A 2 50.26 -41.34 -82.15
C VAL A 2 50.29 -40.36 -80.93
N SER A 3 49.70 -39.23 -81.17
CA SER A 3 49.57 -38.14 -80.13
C SER A 3 48.44 -38.42 -79.21
N HIS A 4 48.68 -38.38 -77.91
CA HIS A 4 47.63 -38.33 -76.87
C HIS A 4 47.37 -36.92 -76.44
N TRP A 5 46.18 -36.41 -76.63
CA TRP A 5 45.62 -35.17 -76.11
C TRP A 5 45.08 -35.42 -74.69
N LEU A 6 45.61 -34.74 -73.71
CA LEU A 6 45.12 -34.74 -72.28
C LEU A 6 44.11 -33.62 -72.10
N ASN A 7 42.84 -33.94 -71.87
CA ASN A 7 41.79 -33.01 -71.56
C ASN A 7 41.84 -32.65 -70.05
N PHE A 8 42.22 -31.42 -69.75
CA PHE A 8 42.11 -30.86 -68.34
C PHE A 8 40.71 -30.21 -68.19
N ARG A 9 39.82 -30.86 -67.37
CA ARG A 9 38.55 -30.29 -66.96
C ARG A 9 38.78 -29.47 -65.71
N PHE A 10 38.64 -28.14 -65.78
CA PHE A 10 38.55 -27.23 -64.69
C PHE A 10 37.19 -27.40 -64.03
N ALA A 11 37.14 -27.90 -62.81
CA ALA A 11 35.93 -27.86 -61.98
C ALA A 11 35.88 -26.53 -61.25
N LEU A 12 34.95 -25.68 -61.64
CA LEU A 12 34.65 -24.40 -61.02
C LEU A 12 33.78 -24.66 -59.79
N GLY A 13 34.40 -24.69 -58.60
CA GLY A 13 33.71 -24.84 -57.31
C GLY A 13 32.99 -23.50 -56.93
N LEU A 14 31.66 -23.47 -56.99
CA LEU A 14 30.86 -22.35 -56.46
C LEU A 14 30.94 -22.39 -54.93
N LEU A 15 31.69 -21.47 -54.34
CA LEU A 15 31.72 -21.20 -52.89
C LEU A 15 30.49 -20.34 -52.54
N THR A 16 29.38 -20.95 -52.08
CA THR A 16 28.23 -20.25 -51.54
C THR A 16 28.59 -19.75 -50.16
N ALA A 17 28.90 -18.45 -50.05
CA ALA A 17 29.03 -17.75 -48.76
C ALA A 17 27.65 -17.63 -48.13
N PHE A 18 27.37 -18.41 -47.09
CA PHE A 18 26.21 -18.20 -46.19
C PHE A 18 26.45 -16.91 -45.40
N LEU A 19 25.81 -15.84 -45.82
CA LEU A 19 25.69 -14.62 -45.02
C LEU A 19 24.79 -14.94 -43.81
N ALA A 20 25.40 -15.28 -42.69
CA ALA A 20 24.71 -15.33 -41.41
C ALA A 20 24.25 -13.90 -41.08
N HIS A 21 22.98 -13.60 -41.29
CA HIS A 21 22.35 -12.40 -40.77
C HIS A 21 22.29 -12.55 -39.26
N PRO A 22 22.83 -11.58 -38.47
CA PRO A 22 22.60 -11.58 -37.03
C PRO A 22 21.08 -11.45 -36.83
N ILE A 23 20.47 -12.47 -36.23
CA ILE A 23 19.11 -12.36 -35.69
C ILE A 23 19.22 -11.32 -34.58
N SER A 24 18.82 -10.10 -34.86
CA SER A 24 18.64 -9.05 -33.84
C SER A 24 17.59 -9.60 -32.90
N ALA A 25 18.01 -10.09 -31.74
CA ALA A 25 17.10 -10.38 -30.66
C ALA A 25 16.36 -9.06 -30.39
N SER A 26 15.10 -9.01 -30.72
CA SER A 26 14.21 -7.92 -30.32
C SER A 26 14.33 -7.81 -28.81
N GLU A 27 15.02 -6.81 -28.29
CA GLU A 27 15.07 -6.53 -26.86
C GLU A 27 13.63 -6.38 -26.40
N ILE A 28 13.17 -7.32 -25.58
CA ILE A 28 11.82 -7.31 -25.02
C ILE A 28 11.77 -6.14 -24.06
N GLN A 29 11.26 -5.00 -24.52
CA GLN A 29 11.03 -3.85 -23.66
C GLN A 29 10.05 -4.22 -22.55
N ARG A 30 10.37 -3.80 -21.33
CA ARG A 30 9.51 -3.96 -20.17
C ARG A 30 8.70 -2.68 -19.97
N CYS A 31 7.39 -2.80 -20.10
CA CYS A 31 6.48 -1.67 -20.07
C CYS A 31 5.44 -1.83 -18.96
N ALA A 32 5.19 -0.75 -18.22
CA ALA A 32 4.09 -0.66 -17.27
C ALA A 32 3.46 0.74 -17.32
N VAL A 33 2.18 0.85 -16.95
CA VAL A 33 1.49 2.13 -16.78
C VAL A 33 1.49 2.47 -15.29
N ASP A 34 1.95 3.65 -14.92
CA ASP A 34 1.98 4.13 -13.55
C ASP A 34 0.59 4.63 -13.06
N ASP A 35 0.48 5.01 -11.79
CA ASP A 35 -0.81 5.47 -11.22
C ASP A 35 -1.20 6.89 -11.65
N THR A 36 -0.36 7.58 -12.41
CA THR A 36 -0.71 8.83 -13.11
C THR A 36 -1.25 8.59 -14.53
N GLY A 37 -1.21 7.33 -15.00
CA GLY A 37 -1.58 6.94 -16.35
C GLY A 37 -0.43 7.04 -17.37
N LYS A 38 0.78 7.38 -16.94
CA LYS A 38 1.96 7.46 -17.80
C LYS A 38 2.54 6.07 -18.04
N LYS A 39 2.74 5.73 -19.31
CA LYS A 39 3.43 4.48 -19.69
C LYS A 39 4.93 4.68 -19.62
N LEU A 40 5.62 3.84 -18.84
CA LEU A 40 7.06 3.69 -18.79
C LEU A 40 7.46 2.41 -19.50
N CYS A 41 8.43 2.50 -20.42
CA CYS A 41 9.07 1.34 -21.05
C CYS A 41 10.59 1.46 -20.86
N ILE A 42 11.22 0.42 -20.32
CA ILE A 42 12.67 0.29 -20.14
C ILE A 42 13.19 -0.86 -21.00
N ALA A 43 14.40 -0.72 -21.53
CA ALA A 43 14.99 -1.67 -22.47
C ALA A 43 15.39 -3.00 -21.82
N ALA A 44 15.74 -2.97 -20.53
CA ALA A 44 16.14 -4.13 -19.73
C ALA A 44 15.47 -4.05 -18.35
N PRO A 45 15.39 -5.17 -17.60
CA PRO A 45 14.91 -5.16 -16.22
C PRO A 45 15.71 -4.19 -15.35
N ALA A 46 15.01 -3.34 -14.57
CA ALA A 46 15.65 -2.42 -13.63
C ALA A 46 16.54 -3.20 -12.64
N GLN A 47 17.76 -2.71 -12.41
CA GLN A 47 18.74 -3.30 -11.52
C GLN A 47 19.20 -2.36 -10.41
N ARG A 48 18.96 -1.06 -10.58
CA ARG A 48 19.41 -0.01 -9.66
C ARG A 48 18.22 0.89 -9.31
N VAL A 49 17.39 0.39 -8.37
CA VAL A 49 16.14 1.03 -8.01
C VAL A 49 16.31 1.90 -6.77
N ILE A 50 15.73 3.09 -6.78
CA ILE A 50 15.60 3.95 -5.59
C ILE A 50 14.12 4.15 -5.30
N THR A 51 13.74 4.08 -4.02
CA THR A 51 12.35 4.25 -3.58
C THR A 51 12.19 5.52 -2.76
N LEU A 52 11.21 6.36 -3.11
CA LEU A 52 11.00 7.67 -2.48
C LEU A 52 9.85 7.67 -1.47
N SER A 53 9.41 6.50 -1.02
CA SER A 53 8.50 6.36 0.13
C SER A 53 8.66 5.00 0.79
N PRO A 54 8.33 4.87 2.10
CA PRO A 54 8.35 3.58 2.79
C PRO A 54 7.46 2.53 2.13
N GLY A 55 6.26 2.93 1.66
CA GLY A 55 5.37 2.03 0.94
C GLY A 55 5.95 1.55 -0.39
N ALA A 56 6.67 2.41 -1.13
CA ALA A 56 7.36 2.02 -2.36
C ALA A 56 8.48 1.00 -2.07
N THR A 57 9.19 1.17 -0.95
CA THR A 57 10.20 0.20 -0.51
C THR A 57 9.55 -1.16 -0.27
N GLU A 58 8.51 -1.23 0.55
CA GLU A 58 7.80 -2.48 0.84
C GLU A 58 7.25 -3.15 -0.43
N LEU A 59 6.71 -2.37 -1.38
CA LEU A 59 6.17 -2.88 -2.64
C LEU A 59 7.26 -3.40 -3.59
N MET A 60 8.46 -2.81 -3.60
CA MET A 60 9.60 -3.36 -4.34
C MET A 60 10.05 -4.71 -3.78
N PHE A 61 10.12 -4.84 -2.46
CA PHE A 61 10.41 -6.13 -1.82
C PHE A 61 9.31 -7.16 -2.10
N ALA A 62 8.04 -6.75 -2.02
CA ALA A 62 6.89 -7.60 -2.35
C ALA A 62 6.88 -8.04 -3.82
N ALA A 63 7.38 -7.20 -4.72
CA ALA A 63 7.59 -7.53 -6.14
C ALA A 63 8.77 -8.49 -6.39
N GLY A 64 9.46 -8.96 -5.35
CA GLY A 64 10.64 -9.83 -5.48
C GLY A 64 11.91 -9.10 -5.94
N ALA A 65 11.93 -7.78 -5.87
CA ALA A 65 13.02 -6.93 -6.37
C ALA A 65 13.77 -6.16 -5.27
N GLY A 66 13.73 -6.66 -4.03
CA GLY A 66 14.37 -6.03 -2.88
C GLY A 66 15.89 -5.92 -3.02
N ASP A 67 16.53 -6.91 -3.63
CA ASP A 67 17.98 -6.96 -3.92
C ASP A 67 18.45 -5.88 -4.91
N LYS A 68 17.50 -5.29 -5.66
CA LYS A 68 17.74 -4.22 -6.63
C LYS A 68 17.59 -2.82 -6.04
N VAL A 69 17.07 -2.72 -4.82
CA VAL A 69 16.91 -1.43 -4.14
C VAL A 69 18.25 -0.97 -3.61
N MET A 70 18.74 0.18 -4.12
CA MET A 70 20.04 0.74 -3.80
C MET A 70 20.02 1.76 -2.66
N ALA A 71 18.89 2.44 -2.49
CA ALA A 71 18.70 3.43 -1.44
C ALA A 71 17.21 3.69 -1.19
N VAL A 72 16.92 4.18 0.01
CA VAL A 72 15.57 4.42 0.49
C VAL A 72 15.48 5.77 1.21
N VAL A 73 14.26 6.21 1.51
CA VAL A 73 14.02 7.39 2.35
C VAL A 73 13.74 7.01 3.80
N ASN A 74 13.76 8.00 4.69
CA ASN A 74 13.44 7.82 6.12
C ASN A 74 12.14 7.02 6.32
N TYR A 75 12.09 6.23 7.38
CA TYR A 75 10.97 5.33 7.73
C TYR A 75 10.75 4.14 6.79
N SER A 76 11.69 3.84 5.90
CA SER A 76 11.70 2.59 5.13
C SER A 76 12.27 1.46 6.00
N ASP A 77 11.45 0.97 6.92
CA ASP A 77 11.80 0.07 8.02
C ASP A 77 11.35 -1.38 7.82
N TYR A 78 10.71 -1.68 6.70
CA TYR A 78 10.22 -3.01 6.39
C TYR A 78 10.46 -3.38 4.91
N PRO A 79 10.83 -4.66 4.62
CA PRO A 79 11.20 -5.71 5.59
C PRO A 79 12.52 -5.35 6.31
N PRO A 80 12.97 -6.13 7.31
CA PRO A 80 14.21 -5.83 8.05
C PRO A 80 15.43 -5.56 7.16
N ALA A 81 15.52 -6.18 5.99
CA ALA A 81 16.57 -5.95 5.01
C ALA A 81 16.61 -4.49 4.49
N ALA A 82 15.49 -3.77 4.54
CA ALA A 82 15.44 -2.36 4.12
C ALA A 82 16.21 -1.44 5.09
N LEU A 83 16.40 -1.84 6.35
CA LEU A 83 17.15 -1.08 7.35
C LEU A 83 18.66 -1.01 7.04
N GLU A 84 19.16 -1.94 6.24
CA GLU A 84 20.58 -1.99 5.83
C GLU A 84 20.88 -1.09 4.62
N LEU A 85 19.83 -0.52 3.99
CA LEU A 85 20.00 0.30 2.79
C LEU A 85 20.36 1.76 3.11
N PRO A 86 21.16 2.40 2.27
CA PRO A 86 21.50 3.81 2.40
C PRO A 86 20.27 4.73 2.44
N LEU A 87 20.24 5.69 3.36
CA LEU A 87 19.23 6.73 3.44
C LEU A 87 19.60 7.94 2.60
N ILE A 88 18.68 8.40 1.75
CA ILE A 88 18.83 9.57 0.87
C ILE A 88 17.86 10.70 1.22
N GLY A 89 17.54 10.87 2.48
CA GLY A 89 16.66 11.92 2.97
C GLY A 89 15.26 11.44 3.33
N SER A 90 14.26 12.30 3.13
CA SER A 90 12.85 11.99 3.41
C SER A 90 12.01 12.02 2.12
N HIS A 91 10.76 11.52 2.18
CA HIS A 91 9.85 11.57 1.03
C HIS A 91 9.53 13.01 0.57
N THR A 92 9.66 14.02 1.45
CA THR A 92 9.44 15.44 1.12
C THR A 92 10.73 16.17 0.78
N ARG A 93 11.89 15.64 1.14
CA ARG A 93 13.20 16.27 0.90
C ARG A 93 14.24 15.19 0.61
N VAL A 94 14.41 14.89 -0.67
CA VAL A 94 15.39 13.92 -1.17
C VAL A 94 16.74 14.60 -1.38
N ASP A 95 17.81 13.92 -0.99
CA ASP A 95 19.18 14.32 -1.38
C ASP A 95 19.42 13.92 -2.85
N MET A 96 19.21 14.90 -3.74
CA MET A 96 19.31 14.69 -5.19
C MET A 96 20.73 14.35 -5.63
N GLU A 97 21.75 14.89 -4.95
CA GLU A 97 23.16 14.61 -5.26
C GLU A 97 23.49 13.15 -4.91
N ALA A 98 23.13 12.69 -3.70
CA ALA A 98 23.30 11.31 -3.29
C ALA A 98 22.54 10.34 -4.21
N LEU A 99 21.28 10.69 -4.58
CA LEU A 99 20.47 9.90 -5.50
C LEU A 99 21.16 9.74 -6.87
N MET A 100 21.62 10.86 -7.48
CA MET A 100 22.27 10.84 -8.78
C MET A 100 23.63 10.12 -8.77
N ALA A 101 24.39 10.21 -7.67
CA ALA A 101 25.65 9.48 -7.51
C ALA A 101 25.47 7.96 -7.54
N LEU A 102 24.30 7.47 -7.14
CA LEU A 102 23.94 6.05 -7.21
C LEU A 102 23.58 5.59 -8.64
N ASN A 103 23.46 6.50 -9.60
CA ASN A 103 23.15 6.22 -11.00
C ASN A 103 21.98 5.21 -11.15
N PRO A 104 20.75 5.54 -10.67
CA PRO A 104 19.60 4.66 -10.74
C PRO A 104 19.09 4.50 -12.17
N ASP A 105 18.60 3.33 -12.50
CA ASP A 105 17.86 3.05 -13.74
C ASP A 105 16.34 3.16 -13.57
N LEU A 106 15.85 3.13 -12.31
CA LEU A 106 14.45 3.34 -11.95
C LEU A 106 14.33 4.03 -10.60
N VAL A 107 13.47 5.06 -10.53
CA VAL A 107 13.07 5.69 -9.26
C VAL A 107 11.57 5.51 -9.08
N VAL A 108 11.16 4.82 -8.00
CA VAL A 108 9.75 4.65 -7.64
C VAL A 108 9.32 5.81 -6.76
N THR A 109 8.36 6.59 -7.25
CA THR A 109 7.86 7.81 -6.60
C THR A 109 6.45 7.63 -6.06
N TRP A 110 6.07 8.47 -5.10
CA TRP A 110 4.73 8.50 -4.51
C TRP A 110 3.99 9.77 -4.96
N VAL A 111 2.86 9.60 -5.68
CA VAL A 111 2.15 10.69 -6.37
C VAL A 111 1.82 11.87 -5.45
N THR A 112 1.20 11.62 -4.30
CA THR A 112 0.77 12.70 -3.39
C THR A 112 1.80 13.05 -2.32
N GLY A 113 2.84 12.23 -2.12
CA GLY A 113 3.81 12.42 -1.03
C GLY A 113 5.12 13.04 -1.46
N ASN A 114 5.56 12.83 -2.70
CA ASN A 114 6.80 13.47 -3.18
C ASN A 114 6.50 14.84 -3.80
N PRO A 115 7.30 15.87 -3.53
CA PRO A 115 7.14 17.18 -4.16
C PRO A 115 7.25 17.09 -5.69
N PRO A 116 6.28 17.60 -6.47
CA PRO A 116 6.31 17.53 -7.93
C PRO A 116 7.60 18.05 -8.55
N ALA A 117 8.13 19.18 -8.05
CA ALA A 117 9.37 19.77 -8.55
C ALA A 117 10.60 18.83 -8.43
N GLN A 118 10.65 17.95 -7.40
CA GLN A 118 11.74 16.97 -7.27
C GLN A 118 11.57 15.83 -8.29
N VAL A 119 10.34 15.39 -8.53
CA VAL A 119 10.04 14.35 -9.53
C VAL A 119 10.30 14.87 -10.94
N GLU A 120 9.90 16.09 -11.25
CA GLU A 120 10.16 16.77 -12.53
C GLU A 120 11.66 16.90 -12.78
N LEU A 121 12.44 17.33 -11.79
CA LEU A 121 13.90 17.43 -11.89
C LEU A 121 14.55 16.07 -12.20
N LEU A 122 14.10 14.97 -11.57
CA LEU A 122 14.59 13.62 -11.91
C LEU A 122 14.34 13.28 -13.38
N GLN A 123 13.16 13.61 -13.90
CA GLN A 123 12.79 13.37 -15.30
C GLN A 123 13.61 14.22 -16.27
N GLU A 124 13.86 15.49 -15.95
CA GLU A 124 14.72 16.39 -16.71
C GLU A 124 16.17 15.89 -16.77
N LEU A 125 16.65 15.26 -15.69
CA LEU A 125 17.97 14.63 -15.63
C LEU A 125 18.02 13.27 -16.34
N GLY A 126 16.90 12.83 -16.98
CA GLY A 126 16.84 11.59 -17.74
C GLY A 126 16.64 10.34 -16.90
N VAL A 127 16.29 10.45 -15.62
CA VAL A 127 16.02 9.30 -14.74
C VAL A 127 14.62 8.75 -15.01
N SER A 128 14.51 7.44 -15.20
CA SER A 128 13.20 6.79 -15.33
C SER A 128 12.46 6.83 -14.00
N THR A 129 11.26 7.42 -13.98
CA THR A 129 10.41 7.48 -12.79
C THR A 129 9.14 6.67 -12.99
N PHE A 130 8.70 5.96 -11.94
CA PHE A 130 7.44 5.22 -11.92
C PHE A 130 6.63 5.64 -10.69
N ALA A 131 5.51 6.32 -10.92
CA ALA A 131 4.69 6.92 -9.87
C ALA A 131 3.63 5.93 -9.36
N ILE A 132 3.56 5.74 -8.04
CA ILE A 132 2.58 4.84 -7.42
C ILE A 132 1.67 5.59 -6.44
N GLU A 133 0.38 5.20 -6.42
CA GLU A 133 -0.64 5.66 -5.47
C GLU A 133 -1.78 4.64 -5.38
N PRO A 134 -1.56 3.41 -4.90
CA PRO A 134 -2.63 2.41 -4.84
C PRO A 134 -3.70 2.80 -3.81
N ARG A 135 -4.92 3.12 -4.27
CA ARG A 135 -6.07 3.54 -3.46
C ARG A 135 -7.12 2.46 -3.24
N THR A 136 -6.89 1.27 -3.76
CA THR A 136 -7.78 0.12 -3.63
C THR A 136 -6.97 -1.14 -3.34
N PHE A 137 -7.60 -2.17 -2.80
CA PHE A 137 -6.95 -3.47 -2.61
C PHE A 137 -6.43 -4.04 -3.94
N ALA A 138 -7.24 -3.96 -5.00
CA ALA A 138 -6.80 -4.36 -6.34
C ALA A 138 -5.64 -3.49 -6.86
N GLY A 139 -5.58 -2.21 -6.48
CA GLY A 139 -4.47 -1.32 -6.80
C GLY A 139 -3.15 -1.78 -6.18
N VAL A 140 -3.17 -2.29 -4.94
CA VAL A 140 -1.96 -2.82 -4.28
C VAL A 140 -1.39 -3.99 -5.07
N SER A 141 -2.18 -5.02 -5.36
CA SER A 141 -1.72 -6.16 -6.16
C SER A 141 -1.27 -5.76 -7.57
N SER A 142 -1.96 -4.82 -8.21
CA SER A 142 -1.57 -4.30 -9.52
C SER A 142 -0.22 -3.57 -9.51
N VAL A 143 0.08 -2.78 -8.45
CA VAL A 143 1.39 -2.12 -8.33
C VAL A 143 2.49 -3.16 -8.16
N ILE A 144 2.29 -4.21 -7.36
CA ILE A 144 3.27 -5.29 -7.18
C ILE A 144 3.60 -5.94 -8.54
N GLU A 145 2.58 -6.30 -9.33
CA GLU A 145 2.78 -6.90 -10.66
C GLU A 145 3.52 -5.97 -11.64
N ARG A 146 3.16 -4.68 -11.65
CA ARG A 146 3.81 -3.68 -12.51
C ARG A 146 5.27 -3.44 -12.13
N LEU A 147 5.58 -3.38 -10.83
CA LEU A 147 6.95 -3.27 -10.35
C LEU A 147 7.75 -4.53 -10.67
N ALA A 148 7.17 -5.73 -10.49
CA ALA A 148 7.78 -6.99 -10.87
C ALA A 148 8.09 -7.04 -12.37
N THR A 149 7.18 -6.58 -13.22
CA THR A 149 7.40 -6.48 -14.67
C THR A 149 8.58 -5.57 -15.00
N LEU A 150 8.67 -4.39 -14.38
CA LEU A 150 9.79 -3.48 -14.59
C LEU A 150 11.11 -4.04 -14.05
N ALA A 151 11.07 -4.77 -12.94
CA ALA A 151 12.24 -5.36 -12.32
C ALA A 151 12.64 -6.73 -12.92
N GLY A 152 11.78 -7.39 -13.70
CA GLY A 152 12.02 -8.73 -14.25
C GLY A 152 11.92 -9.83 -13.20
N THR A 153 11.01 -9.67 -12.24
CA THR A 153 10.78 -10.60 -11.12
C THR A 153 9.30 -11.04 -11.11
N GLU A 154 8.74 -11.24 -12.32
CA GLU A 154 7.32 -11.56 -12.48
C GLU A 154 6.87 -12.79 -11.69
N PRO A 155 7.60 -13.90 -11.63
CA PRO A 155 7.13 -15.07 -10.89
C PRO A 155 6.87 -14.75 -9.42
N GLU A 156 7.85 -14.14 -8.74
CA GLU A 156 7.77 -13.80 -7.32
C GLU A 156 6.72 -12.73 -7.05
N GLY A 157 6.69 -11.67 -7.87
CA GLY A 157 5.76 -10.56 -7.70
C GLY A 157 4.32 -10.95 -8.03
N PHE A 158 4.09 -11.78 -9.03
CA PHE A 158 2.74 -12.25 -9.38
C PHE A 158 2.19 -13.21 -8.32
N ASP A 159 3.04 -14.09 -7.77
CA ASP A 159 2.66 -14.96 -6.66
C ASP A 159 2.30 -14.15 -5.40
N GLU A 160 3.05 -13.10 -5.09
CA GLU A 160 2.73 -12.22 -3.95
C GLU A 160 1.45 -11.43 -4.18
N ALA A 161 1.24 -10.87 -5.38
CA ALA A 161 0.03 -10.17 -5.75
C ALA A 161 -1.21 -11.07 -5.63
N GLU A 162 -1.09 -12.33 -6.03
CA GLU A 162 -2.18 -13.31 -5.92
C GLU A 162 -2.43 -13.72 -4.46
N ARG A 163 -1.38 -13.95 -3.66
CA ARG A 163 -1.52 -14.18 -2.21
C ARG A 163 -2.27 -13.05 -1.52
N PHE A 164 -1.95 -11.81 -1.88
CA PHE A 164 -2.65 -10.64 -1.36
C PHE A 164 -4.13 -10.64 -1.76
N ARG A 165 -4.47 -10.92 -3.03
CA ARG A 165 -5.87 -11.00 -3.50
C ARG A 165 -6.67 -12.08 -2.76
N ILE A 166 -6.09 -13.27 -2.60
CA ILE A 166 -6.69 -14.37 -1.86
C ILE A 166 -6.92 -13.97 -0.40
N GLY A 167 -5.95 -13.32 0.24
CA GLY A 167 -6.06 -12.83 1.61
C GLY A 167 -7.20 -11.80 1.77
N ILE A 168 -7.30 -10.83 0.86
CA ILE A 168 -8.41 -9.86 0.85
C ILE A 168 -9.76 -10.53 0.64
N ALA A 169 -9.86 -11.49 -0.29
CA ALA A 169 -11.10 -12.22 -0.53
C ALA A 169 -11.53 -13.02 0.70
N ALA A 170 -10.60 -13.71 1.35
CA ALA A 170 -10.87 -14.47 2.59
C ALA A 170 -11.36 -13.57 3.72
N LEU A 171 -10.71 -12.42 3.96
CA LEU A 171 -11.14 -11.46 4.97
C LEU A 171 -12.49 -10.84 4.62
N THR A 172 -12.76 -10.53 3.36
CA THR A 172 -14.06 -10.03 2.91
C THR A 172 -15.17 -11.04 3.18
N GLN A 173 -14.92 -12.32 2.92
CA GLN A 173 -15.88 -13.39 3.21
C GLN A 173 -16.07 -13.60 4.71
N GLN A 174 -14.99 -13.57 5.49
CA GLN A 174 -15.00 -13.76 6.95
C GLN A 174 -15.86 -12.72 7.66
N TYR A 175 -15.81 -11.46 7.20
CA TYR A 175 -16.51 -10.34 7.83
C TYR A 175 -17.77 -9.91 7.06
N ALA A 176 -18.22 -10.71 6.08
CA ALA A 176 -19.48 -10.46 5.39
C ALA A 176 -20.66 -10.57 6.35
N GLY A 177 -21.57 -9.58 6.29
CA GLY A 177 -22.81 -9.60 7.06
C GLY A 177 -22.68 -9.35 8.57
N VAL A 178 -21.50 -8.95 9.06
CA VAL A 178 -21.36 -8.51 10.46
C VAL A 178 -22.20 -7.24 10.71
N GLU A 179 -22.75 -7.09 11.93
CA GLU A 179 -23.51 -5.91 12.31
C GLU A 179 -22.65 -4.63 12.12
N PRO A 180 -23.14 -3.65 11.32
CA PRO A 180 -22.39 -2.41 11.10
C PRO A 180 -22.38 -1.54 12.37
N ILE A 181 -21.26 -0.88 12.63
CA ILE A 181 -21.13 0.06 13.75
C ILE A 181 -20.52 1.40 13.29
N PRO A 182 -21.00 2.55 13.79
CA PRO A 182 -20.40 3.86 13.58
C PRO A 182 -18.95 3.94 14.09
N VAL A 183 -18.02 4.34 13.22
CA VAL A 183 -16.59 4.39 13.55
C VAL A 183 -16.00 5.73 13.15
N PHE A 184 -15.19 6.29 14.01
CA PHE A 184 -14.29 7.39 13.71
C PHE A 184 -12.85 6.89 13.66
N TYR A 185 -12.12 7.18 12.58
CA TYR A 185 -10.69 6.92 12.48
C TYR A 185 -9.91 8.24 12.58
N GLN A 186 -9.11 8.40 13.64
CA GLN A 186 -8.24 9.54 13.85
C GLN A 186 -6.90 9.30 13.15
N VAL A 187 -6.60 10.08 12.11
CA VAL A 187 -5.29 10.04 11.41
C VAL A 187 -4.26 10.87 12.14
N TRP A 188 -4.68 12.03 12.65
CA TRP A 188 -3.81 13.01 13.30
C TRP A 188 -4.56 13.76 14.37
N GLU A 189 -3.88 14.11 15.46
CA GLU A 189 -4.51 14.75 16.62
C GLU A 189 -4.55 16.28 16.48
N LYS A 190 -3.44 16.90 16.09
CA LYS A 190 -3.28 18.37 16.04
C LYS A 190 -2.63 18.83 14.73
N PRO A 191 -3.39 19.32 13.75
CA PRO A 191 -4.85 19.46 13.75
C PRO A 191 -5.58 18.11 13.67
N LEU A 192 -6.78 18.00 14.24
CA LEU A 192 -7.58 16.79 14.19
C LEU A 192 -7.96 16.47 12.74
N MET A 193 -7.61 15.27 12.29
CA MET A 193 -7.81 14.82 10.91
C MET A 193 -8.37 13.39 10.88
N THR A 194 -9.16 13.11 9.86
CA THR A 194 -9.76 11.80 9.59
C THR A 194 -9.57 11.39 8.13
N VAL A 195 -10.20 10.31 7.72
CA VAL A 195 -10.26 9.82 6.33
C VAL A 195 -11.70 9.73 5.86
N ASN A 196 -11.91 9.84 4.55
CA ASN A 196 -13.21 9.53 3.93
C ASN A 196 -13.27 8.06 3.44
N ASN A 197 -14.39 7.66 2.82
CA ASN A 197 -14.59 6.29 2.29
C ASN A 197 -13.73 5.96 1.06
N GLU A 198 -13.19 6.97 0.35
CA GLU A 198 -12.30 6.76 -0.79
C GLU A 198 -10.87 6.46 -0.36
N HIS A 199 -10.50 6.81 0.86
CA HIS A 199 -9.20 6.44 1.43
C HIS A 199 -9.14 4.93 1.70
N LEU A 200 -7.94 4.32 1.56
CA LEU A 200 -7.77 2.88 1.77
C LEU A 200 -8.18 2.44 3.19
N ILE A 201 -7.88 3.26 4.21
CA ILE A 201 -8.34 3.02 5.59
C ILE A 201 -9.88 3.01 5.66
N GLY A 202 -10.58 3.90 4.97
CA GLY A 202 -12.04 3.88 4.89
C GLY A 202 -12.57 2.57 4.29
N LYS A 203 -11.87 2.02 3.28
CA LYS A 203 -12.20 0.71 2.69
C LYS A 203 -11.92 -0.44 3.66
N VAL A 204 -10.88 -0.35 4.49
CA VAL A 204 -10.60 -1.31 5.58
C VAL A 204 -11.72 -1.28 6.62
N LEU A 205 -12.13 -0.10 7.09
CA LEU A 205 -13.24 0.03 8.03
C LEU A 205 -14.50 -0.63 7.48
N LYS A 206 -14.85 -0.33 6.23
CA LYS A 206 -16.02 -0.90 5.55
C LYS A 206 -15.96 -2.42 5.44
N LEU A 207 -14.80 -2.99 5.10
CA LEU A 207 -14.59 -4.45 5.04
C LEU A 207 -14.87 -5.10 6.39
N CYS A 208 -14.49 -4.45 7.49
CA CYS A 208 -14.71 -4.91 8.86
C CYS A 208 -16.12 -4.60 9.40
N GLY A 209 -17.05 -4.08 8.59
CA GLY A 209 -18.39 -3.67 9.00
C GLY A 209 -18.42 -2.37 9.81
N GLY A 210 -17.37 -1.54 9.71
CA GLY A 210 -17.37 -0.17 10.25
C GLY A 210 -18.07 0.78 9.28
N VAL A 211 -18.94 1.65 9.79
CA VAL A 211 -19.53 2.78 9.09
C VAL A 211 -18.72 4.01 9.46
N ASN A 212 -17.90 4.48 8.55
CA ASN A 212 -17.10 5.68 8.79
C ASN A 212 -18.02 6.90 8.90
N VAL A 213 -18.13 7.50 10.09
CA VAL A 213 -19.02 8.66 10.37
C VAL A 213 -18.65 9.92 9.56
N PHE A 214 -17.45 9.96 8.97
CA PHE A 214 -16.98 11.01 8.08
C PHE A 214 -16.73 10.52 6.65
N GLY A 215 -17.31 9.38 6.29
CA GLY A 215 -17.07 8.69 5.02
C GLY A 215 -17.42 9.52 3.77
N ASP A 216 -18.42 10.39 3.86
CA ASP A 216 -18.94 11.18 2.73
C ASP A 216 -18.26 12.53 2.54
N MET A 217 -17.23 12.86 3.32
CA MET A 217 -16.48 14.09 3.15
C MET A 217 -15.74 14.12 1.80
N GLN A 218 -15.72 15.29 1.13
CA GLN A 218 -15.13 15.41 -0.20
C GLN A 218 -13.61 15.21 -0.23
N ARG A 219 -12.91 15.68 0.81
CA ARG A 219 -11.44 15.53 0.90
C ARG A 219 -11.09 14.13 1.38
N LEU A 220 -10.05 13.55 0.80
CA LEU A 220 -9.54 12.23 1.17
C LEU A 220 -9.12 12.18 2.66
N ILE A 221 -8.44 13.23 3.12
CA ILE A 221 -8.00 13.40 4.51
C ILE A 221 -8.46 14.79 4.98
N PRO A 222 -9.71 14.90 5.48
CA PRO A 222 -10.25 16.19 5.93
C PRO A 222 -9.77 16.54 7.33
N ARG A 223 -9.63 17.86 7.58
CA ARG A 223 -9.55 18.41 8.94
C ARG A 223 -10.97 18.55 9.48
N ILE A 224 -11.13 18.20 10.74
CA ILE A 224 -12.42 18.29 11.46
C ILE A 224 -12.22 18.95 12.82
N SER A 225 -13.30 19.30 13.51
CA SER A 225 -13.26 19.75 14.88
C SER A 225 -13.72 18.65 15.86
N THR A 226 -13.37 18.79 17.13
CA THR A 226 -13.81 17.88 18.19
C THR A 226 -15.34 17.87 18.30
N GLU A 227 -15.99 19.03 18.13
CA GLU A 227 -17.45 19.19 18.25
C GLU A 227 -18.21 18.32 17.24
N VAL A 228 -17.71 18.20 15.98
CA VAL A 228 -18.39 17.36 14.98
C VAL A 228 -18.22 15.87 15.29
N VAL A 229 -17.13 15.47 15.94
CA VAL A 229 -16.97 14.09 16.43
C VAL A 229 -17.92 13.81 17.57
N LEU A 230 -18.07 14.73 18.53
CA LEU A 230 -19.04 14.61 19.63
C LEU A 230 -20.48 14.55 19.11
N GLN A 231 -20.80 15.35 18.08
CA GLN A 231 -22.13 15.33 17.45
C GLN A 231 -22.39 14.03 16.68
N ALA A 232 -21.36 13.44 16.05
CA ALA A 232 -21.47 12.19 15.31
C ALA A 232 -21.60 10.97 16.23
N ASP A 233 -21.16 11.08 17.49
CA ASP A 233 -21.19 10.07 18.55
C ASP A 233 -20.84 8.65 18.05
N PRO A 234 -19.60 8.43 17.58
CA PRO A 234 -19.20 7.12 17.07
C PRO A 234 -19.18 6.06 18.18
N ASP A 235 -19.53 4.82 17.83
CA ASP A 235 -19.48 3.65 18.72
C ASP A 235 -18.04 3.19 19.01
N ALA A 236 -17.11 3.51 18.13
CA ALA A 236 -15.69 3.22 18.30
C ALA A 236 -14.81 4.32 17.70
N ILE A 237 -13.68 4.59 18.35
CA ILE A 237 -12.61 5.47 17.84
C ILE A 237 -11.34 4.65 17.67
N LEU A 238 -10.75 4.72 16.48
CA LEU A 238 -9.49 4.06 16.17
C LEU A 238 -8.42 5.09 15.78
N THR A 239 -7.17 4.81 16.13
CA THR A 239 -6.00 5.56 15.65
C THR A 239 -4.82 4.64 15.38
N GLY A 240 -3.89 5.09 14.53
CA GLY A 240 -2.62 4.40 14.35
C GLY A 240 -1.68 4.63 15.53
N SER A 241 -1.09 3.56 16.06
CA SER A 241 -0.03 3.61 17.07
C SER A 241 1.29 3.15 16.49
N VAL A 242 2.37 3.82 16.87
CA VAL A 242 3.75 3.41 16.53
C VAL A 242 4.32 2.69 17.74
N ASP A 243 4.80 1.46 17.55
CA ASP A 243 5.40 0.66 18.60
C ASP A 243 6.49 1.44 19.35
N GLY A 244 6.39 1.49 20.68
CA GLY A 244 7.34 2.18 21.53
C GLY A 244 7.12 3.70 21.70
N VAL A 245 6.07 4.27 21.11
CA VAL A 245 5.63 5.65 21.34
C VAL A 245 4.45 5.63 22.31
N SER A 246 4.35 6.64 23.22
CA SER A 246 3.24 6.71 24.17
C SER A 246 1.89 6.74 23.45
N ASP A 247 0.98 5.85 23.86
CA ASP A 247 -0.38 5.75 23.31
C ASP A 247 -1.33 6.75 23.99
N ASP A 248 -0.95 8.04 24.03
CA ASP A 248 -1.75 9.11 24.62
C ASP A 248 -2.70 9.80 23.64
N GLN A 249 -2.59 9.50 22.34
CA GLN A 249 -3.37 10.12 21.28
C GLN A 249 -4.88 10.01 21.44
N LEU A 250 -5.36 9.00 22.19
CA LEU A 250 -6.79 8.81 22.48
C LEU A 250 -7.19 9.33 23.87
N ASP A 251 -6.25 9.82 24.69
CA ASP A 251 -6.53 10.30 26.04
C ASP A 251 -7.38 11.57 26.06
N GLU A 252 -7.24 12.40 25.03
CA GLU A 252 -8.09 13.58 24.85
C GLU A 252 -9.58 13.21 24.80
N TRP A 253 -9.95 12.07 24.22
CA TRP A 253 -11.34 11.62 24.13
C TRP A 253 -11.90 11.19 25.47
N LYS A 254 -11.09 10.69 26.39
CA LYS A 254 -11.54 10.24 27.74
C LYS A 254 -12.17 11.35 28.58
N LYS A 255 -11.94 12.63 28.21
CA LYS A 255 -12.56 13.80 28.86
C LYS A 255 -14.06 13.91 28.56
N TYR A 256 -14.54 13.27 27.52
CA TYR A 256 -15.91 13.33 27.03
C TYR A 256 -16.68 12.07 27.44
N ALA A 257 -16.97 11.96 28.75
CA ALA A 257 -17.57 10.75 29.35
C ALA A 257 -18.93 10.36 28.73
N GLY A 258 -19.65 11.31 28.09
CA GLY A 258 -20.92 11.05 27.41
C GLY A 258 -20.76 10.57 25.97
N LEU A 259 -19.53 10.42 25.44
CA LEU A 259 -19.28 9.89 24.11
C LEU A 259 -19.39 8.36 24.14
N THR A 260 -20.21 7.77 23.28
CA THR A 260 -20.47 6.31 23.28
C THR A 260 -19.19 5.48 23.22
N ALA A 261 -18.24 5.83 22.36
CA ALA A 261 -16.94 5.14 22.28
C ALA A 261 -16.16 5.16 23.62
N VAL A 262 -16.28 6.24 24.39
CA VAL A 262 -15.61 6.37 25.72
C VAL A 262 -16.37 5.56 26.78
N GLU A 263 -17.69 5.72 26.84
CA GLU A 263 -18.55 5.01 27.80
C GLU A 263 -18.43 3.49 27.65
N LYS A 264 -18.31 3.00 26.42
CA LYS A 264 -18.23 1.56 26.13
C LYS A 264 -16.80 1.02 26.07
N ASN A 265 -15.78 1.83 26.36
CA ASN A 265 -14.34 1.49 26.27
C ASN A 265 -13.92 1.04 24.84
N ASN A 266 -14.43 1.70 23.82
CA ASN A 266 -14.18 1.42 22.43
C ASN A 266 -13.16 2.41 21.80
N LEU A 267 -12.10 2.72 22.55
CA LEU A 267 -10.95 3.49 22.08
C LEU A 267 -9.81 2.52 21.73
N PHE A 268 -9.42 2.41 20.47
CA PHE A 268 -8.51 1.37 20.01
C PHE A 268 -7.31 1.92 19.24
N PHE A 269 -6.15 1.32 19.53
CA PHE A 269 -4.95 1.49 18.73
C PHE A 269 -4.80 0.34 17.73
N VAL A 270 -4.33 0.68 16.53
CA VAL A 270 -3.98 -0.27 15.47
C VAL A 270 -2.57 0.03 14.97
N PRO A 271 -1.82 -0.95 14.43
CA PRO A 271 -0.46 -0.71 13.94
C PRO A 271 -0.42 0.37 12.84
N ALA A 272 0.29 1.48 13.10
CA ALA A 272 0.29 2.64 12.20
C ALA A 272 0.90 2.34 10.83
N SER A 273 2.06 1.69 10.78
CA SER A 273 2.75 1.39 9.52
C SER A 273 1.93 0.46 8.61
N PRO A 274 1.42 -0.69 9.07
CA PRO A 274 0.62 -1.58 8.23
C PRO A 274 -0.67 -0.96 7.70
N ILE A 275 -1.36 -0.10 8.50
CA ILE A 275 -2.63 0.47 8.06
C ILE A 275 -2.48 1.70 7.16
N SER A 276 -1.38 2.44 7.30
CA SER A 276 -1.14 3.66 6.51
C SER A 276 -0.38 3.41 5.20
N ARG A 277 0.25 2.25 5.05
CA ARG A 277 1.01 1.88 3.85
C ARG A 277 0.20 0.90 3.00
N PRO A 278 -0.08 1.23 1.73
CA PRO A 278 -0.82 0.35 0.83
C PRO A 278 0.09 -0.77 0.28
N THR A 279 0.39 -1.75 1.13
CA THR A 279 1.32 -2.87 0.90
C THR A 279 0.67 -4.18 1.33
N PRO A 280 1.26 -5.37 1.09
CA PRO A 280 0.73 -6.65 1.57
C PRO A 280 0.50 -6.74 3.09
N ARG A 281 1.24 -5.95 3.89
CA ARG A 281 1.01 -5.86 5.35
C ARG A 281 -0.37 -5.32 5.73
N LEU A 282 -1.08 -4.76 4.78
CA LEU A 282 -2.46 -4.33 4.98
C LEU A 282 -3.38 -5.49 5.41
N LEU A 283 -3.08 -6.75 5.06
CA LEU A 283 -3.81 -7.93 5.55
C LEU A 283 -3.77 -8.04 7.08
N GLU A 284 -2.61 -7.81 7.69
CA GLU A 284 -2.43 -7.78 9.14
C GLU A 284 -3.20 -6.61 9.78
N ALA A 285 -3.12 -5.44 9.17
CA ALA A 285 -3.87 -4.27 9.64
C ALA A 285 -5.39 -4.50 9.59
N ILE A 286 -5.91 -5.11 8.51
CA ILE A 286 -7.33 -5.47 8.39
C ILE A 286 -7.73 -6.42 9.50
N GLN A 287 -6.97 -7.50 9.75
CA GLN A 287 -7.26 -8.44 10.83
C GLN A 287 -7.35 -7.74 12.19
N THR A 288 -6.40 -6.83 12.45
CA THR A 288 -6.38 -6.04 13.69
C THR A 288 -7.60 -5.13 13.81
N VAL A 289 -7.92 -4.36 12.76
CA VAL A 289 -9.10 -3.48 12.75
C VAL A 289 -10.38 -4.28 12.94
N CYS A 290 -10.57 -5.36 12.20
CA CYS A 290 -11.75 -6.21 12.31
C CYS A 290 -11.90 -6.82 13.71
N GLY A 291 -10.78 -7.25 14.31
CA GLY A 291 -10.76 -7.74 15.71
C GLY A 291 -11.17 -6.66 16.71
N LYS A 292 -10.66 -5.42 16.56
CA LYS A 292 -11.06 -4.29 17.41
C LYS A 292 -12.55 -3.94 17.27
N LEU A 293 -13.08 -3.95 16.04
CA LEU A 293 -14.50 -3.72 15.80
C LEU A 293 -15.38 -4.86 16.33
N ALA A 294 -14.89 -6.10 16.35
CA ALA A 294 -15.60 -7.23 17.00
C ALA A 294 -15.70 -6.97 18.52
N ILE A 295 -14.62 -6.58 19.18
CA ILE A 295 -14.63 -6.20 20.59
C ILE A 295 -15.63 -5.06 20.85
N ALA A 296 -15.67 -4.04 19.96
CA ALA A 296 -16.60 -2.93 20.10
C ALA A 296 -18.06 -3.43 20.08
N ARG A 297 -18.42 -4.32 19.15
CA ARG A 297 -19.77 -4.94 19.09
C ARG A 297 -20.11 -5.69 20.36
N GLU A 298 -19.18 -6.47 20.89
CA GLU A 298 -19.39 -7.19 22.15
C GLU A 298 -19.62 -6.24 23.34
N ASN A 299 -18.89 -5.12 23.39
CA ASN A 299 -19.05 -4.11 24.43
C ASN A 299 -20.43 -3.45 24.37
N LEU A 300 -20.90 -3.14 23.14
CA LEU A 300 -22.23 -2.57 22.90
C LEU A 300 -23.34 -3.57 23.28
N ALA A 301 -23.22 -4.83 22.86
CA ALA A 301 -24.18 -5.88 23.19
C ALA A 301 -24.32 -6.08 24.69
N ARG A 302 -23.21 -6.18 25.43
CA ARG A 302 -23.22 -6.32 26.91
C ARG A 302 -23.99 -5.22 27.63
N VAL A 303 -23.92 -3.99 27.12
CA VAL A 303 -24.66 -2.86 27.71
C VAL A 303 -26.16 -2.96 27.38
N ARG A 304 -26.50 -3.31 26.15
CA ARG A 304 -27.91 -3.54 25.74
C ARG A 304 -28.57 -4.59 26.61
N ASP A 305 -27.92 -5.74 26.80
CA ASP A 305 -28.43 -6.85 27.63
C ASP A 305 -28.66 -6.45 29.10
N LYS A 306 -27.74 -5.65 29.66
CA LYS A 306 -27.91 -5.09 31.02
C LYS A 306 -29.08 -4.14 31.14
N LEU A 307 -29.30 -3.28 30.13
CA LEU A 307 -30.42 -2.35 30.12
C LEU A 307 -31.77 -3.10 29.94
N GLU A 308 -31.82 -4.12 29.10
CA GLU A 308 -32.98 -4.97 28.93
C GLU A 308 -33.34 -5.70 30.24
N SER A 309 -32.36 -6.34 30.88
CA SER A 309 -32.57 -7.00 32.19
C SER A 309 -33.01 -6.03 33.29
N ALA A 310 -32.46 -4.79 33.30
CA ALA A 310 -32.88 -3.78 34.26
C ALA A 310 -34.32 -3.32 34.03
N ARG A 311 -34.73 -3.19 32.75
CA ARG A 311 -36.10 -2.85 32.37
C ARG A 311 -37.10 -3.91 32.78
N GLU A 312 -36.81 -5.19 32.51
CA GLU A 312 -37.64 -6.32 32.90
C GLU A 312 -37.85 -6.40 34.42
N ASN A 313 -36.77 -6.18 35.19
CA ASN A 313 -36.84 -6.14 36.65
C ASN A 313 -37.71 -4.97 37.16
N LEU A 314 -37.66 -3.81 36.51
CA LEU A 314 -38.51 -2.65 36.84
C LEU A 314 -39.98 -2.90 36.51
N GLU A 315 -40.28 -3.54 35.38
CA GLU A 315 -41.65 -3.91 34.99
C GLU A 315 -42.25 -4.92 35.98
N SER A 316 -41.49 -5.99 36.31
CA SER A 316 -41.89 -6.98 37.31
C SER A 316 -42.14 -6.39 38.70
N ALA A 317 -41.28 -5.41 39.14
CA ALA A 317 -41.48 -4.72 40.40
C ALA A 317 -42.73 -3.84 40.41
N ARG A 318 -43.15 -3.28 39.27
CA ARG A 318 -44.39 -2.51 39.12
C ARG A 318 -45.65 -3.37 39.15
N GLU A 319 -45.60 -4.58 38.62
CA GLU A 319 -46.73 -5.50 38.64
C GLU A 319 -47.02 -6.10 40.03
N ASN A 320 -46.00 -6.06 40.91
CA ASN A 320 -46.12 -6.56 42.30
C ASN A 320 -46.48 -5.49 43.33
N LEU A 321 -46.74 -4.23 42.91
CA LEU A 321 -47.22 -3.12 43.74
C LEU A 321 -48.68 -2.81 43.50
#